data_cd0b5832c0d3958456a023008accce23
#
_entry.id   cd0b5832c0d3958456a023008accce23
#
_cell.length_a   1.000
_cell.length_b   1.000
_cell.length_c   1.000
_cell.angle_alpha   90.00
_cell.angle_beta   90.00
_cell.angle_gamma   90.00
#
_symmetry.space_group_name_H-M   'P 1'
#
loop_
_entity.id
_entity.type
_entity.pdbx_description
1 polymer ?
#
loop_
_entity_poly.entity_id
_entity_poly.type
_entity_poly.pdbx_seq_one_letter_code
_entity_poly.pdbx_strand_id
1 'polypeptide(L)'
;SSENSTNSTNGTHFSWGDEYKSVFTRSARGIYAMEDAYFMPVVRDCPIFPETPVKPGDTWSAEGHEAHDLRRTFALQKPFKVPFTASYGYKGIVKNSDGRIFNVIDVQYNLYFESPKIDVRKGDISARTAELLNRPKITMGYSHQTLYWDNERGEIDHYHENFKIVIETYYGDMFTFEGTAEAEVTEFERVNDDSTVQKIQDSVAELGLEDVSVKKGK
;
A
#
# COMPACT_ATOMS: atom_id res chain seq x y z
N SER A 1 -14.20 -9.44 -12.74
CA SER A 1 -15.10 -9.74 -11.64
C SER A 1 -14.60 -10.94 -10.88
N SER A 2 -13.80 -10.68 -9.88
CA SER A 2 -13.30 -11.71 -8.99
C SER A 2 -14.35 -11.94 -7.90
N GLU A 3 -15.37 -12.68 -8.20
CA GLU A 3 -16.27 -13.21 -7.19
C GLU A 3 -16.15 -14.71 -7.22
N ASN A 4 -15.25 -15.25 -6.45
CA ASN A 4 -15.32 -16.64 -6.08
C ASN A 4 -14.96 -16.79 -4.62
N SER A 5 -15.87 -16.35 -3.74
CA SER A 5 -15.89 -16.89 -2.41
C SER A 5 -16.72 -18.16 -2.46
N THR A 6 -16.10 -19.29 -2.46
CA THR A 6 -16.76 -20.55 -2.24
C THR A 6 -16.73 -20.81 -0.74
N ASN A 7 -17.89 -20.72 -0.10
CA ASN A 7 -18.08 -21.21 1.26
C ASN A 7 -17.95 -22.73 1.25
N SER A 8 -16.81 -23.23 1.66
CA SER A 8 -16.70 -24.61 2.09
C SER A 8 -17.01 -24.71 3.59
N THR A 9 -17.33 -25.88 4.08
CA THR A 9 -17.53 -26.17 5.52
C THR A 9 -16.32 -25.82 6.39
N ASN A 10 -15.19 -25.39 5.79
CA ASN A 10 -13.92 -25.08 6.43
C ASN A 10 -13.46 -23.62 6.26
N GLY A 11 -14.32 -22.70 5.83
CA GLY A 11 -13.97 -21.30 5.68
C GLY A 11 -14.18 -20.76 4.27
N THR A 12 -13.93 -19.47 4.11
CA THR A 12 -14.03 -18.76 2.84
C THR A 12 -12.68 -18.80 2.13
N HIS A 13 -12.64 -19.34 0.94
CA HIS A 13 -11.45 -19.28 0.07
C HIS A 13 -11.58 -18.06 -0.83
N PHE A 14 -10.58 -17.20 -0.81
CA PHE A 14 -10.47 -16.03 -1.67
C PHE A 14 -9.29 -16.20 -2.64
N SER A 15 -9.52 -15.94 -3.93
CA SER A 15 -8.46 -15.90 -4.93
C SER A 15 -8.41 -14.52 -5.61
N TRP A 16 -7.21 -13.97 -5.71
CA TRP A 16 -6.97 -12.72 -6.42
C TRP A 16 -6.90 -12.97 -7.92
N GLY A 17 -7.55 -12.11 -8.71
CA GLY A 17 -7.42 -12.11 -10.16
C GLY A 17 -6.05 -11.62 -10.63
N ASP A 18 -5.71 -11.85 -11.90
CA ASP A 18 -4.43 -11.43 -12.48
C ASP A 18 -4.25 -9.90 -12.46
N GLU A 19 -5.34 -9.16 -12.44
CA GLU A 19 -5.34 -7.69 -12.32
C GLU A 19 -4.78 -7.16 -11.00
N TYR A 20 -4.61 -8.02 -10.01
CA TYR A 20 -4.00 -7.68 -8.72
C TYR A 20 -2.56 -8.15 -8.60
N LYS A 21 -2.04 -8.85 -9.62
CA LYS A 21 -0.62 -9.16 -9.67
C LYS A 21 0.17 -7.89 -9.95
N SER A 22 1.28 -7.72 -9.26
CA SER A 22 2.19 -6.60 -9.43
C SER A 22 3.64 -7.06 -9.37
N VAL A 23 4.50 -6.31 -10.04
CA VAL A 23 5.94 -6.47 -9.99
C VAL A 23 6.53 -5.17 -9.45
N PHE A 24 7.37 -5.28 -8.44
CA PHE A 24 8.02 -4.13 -7.83
C PHE A 24 9.36 -4.50 -7.21
N THR A 25 10.19 -3.50 -7.01
CA THR A 25 11.32 -3.57 -6.10
C THR A 25 11.05 -2.72 -4.87
N ARG A 26 11.66 -3.08 -3.76
CA ARG A 26 11.58 -2.31 -2.52
C ARG A 26 12.98 -2.05 -2.01
N SER A 27 13.31 -0.80 -1.76
CA SER A 27 14.60 -0.44 -1.17
C SER A 27 14.73 -0.95 0.26
N ALA A 28 15.93 -1.03 0.78
CA ALA A 28 16.17 -1.36 2.20
C ALA A 28 15.49 -0.36 3.16
N ARG A 29 15.17 0.85 2.70
CA ARG A 29 14.42 1.85 3.45
C ARG A 29 12.91 1.70 3.36
N GLY A 30 12.40 0.83 2.49
CA GLY A 30 10.96 0.61 2.32
C GLY A 30 10.31 1.34 1.16
N ILE A 31 11.06 2.06 0.32
CA ILE A 31 10.54 2.77 -0.85
C ILE A 31 10.27 1.77 -1.98
N TYR A 32 9.09 1.84 -2.55
CA TYR A 32 8.67 1.02 -3.68
C TYR A 32 9.06 1.66 -5.01
N ALA A 33 9.58 0.86 -5.94
CA ALA A 33 9.72 1.20 -7.36
C ALA A 33 8.83 0.26 -8.16
N MET A 34 7.76 0.81 -8.77
CA MET A 34 6.75 0.05 -9.49
C MET A 34 5.96 0.94 -10.44
N GLU A 35 5.30 0.32 -11.41
CA GLU A 35 4.39 1.03 -12.31
C GLU A 35 3.15 1.55 -11.60
N ASP A 36 2.69 2.72 -12.01
CA ASP A 36 1.49 3.38 -11.46
C ASP A 36 0.18 2.65 -11.79
N ALA A 37 0.20 1.75 -12.75
CA ALA A 37 -0.97 0.98 -13.17
C ALA A 37 -1.34 -0.16 -12.21
N TYR A 38 -0.42 -0.62 -11.38
CA TYR A 38 -0.70 -1.71 -10.45
C TYR A 38 -1.64 -1.28 -9.32
N PHE A 39 -2.57 -2.18 -8.95
CA PHE A 39 -3.50 -1.96 -7.84
C PHE A 39 -2.95 -2.43 -6.49
N MET A 40 -2.01 -3.36 -6.48
CA MET A 40 -1.38 -3.89 -5.26
C MET A 40 0.11 -3.56 -5.23
N PRO A 41 0.69 -3.41 -4.03
CA PRO A 41 0.03 -3.29 -2.74
C PRO A 41 -0.75 -1.97 -2.62
N VAL A 42 -1.80 -1.96 -1.79
CA VAL A 42 -2.63 -0.76 -1.56
C VAL A 42 -1.81 0.32 -0.85
N VAL A 43 -1.15 -0.03 0.25
CA VAL A 43 -0.29 0.89 1.01
C VAL A 43 1.13 0.79 0.47
N ARG A 44 1.68 1.90 0.03
CA ARG A 44 3.01 1.99 -0.57
C ARG A 44 3.89 2.96 0.20
N ASP A 45 5.20 2.68 0.19
CA ASP A 45 6.19 3.44 0.96
C ASP A 45 5.85 3.46 2.45
N CYS A 46 5.47 2.29 2.96
CA CYS A 46 5.17 2.05 4.37
C CYS A 46 5.47 0.58 4.73
N PRO A 47 6.25 0.31 5.80
CA PRO A 47 6.99 1.27 6.58
C PRO A 47 8.23 1.80 5.84
N ILE A 48 8.53 3.09 6.04
CA ILE A 48 9.81 3.69 5.68
C ILE A 48 10.72 3.70 6.89
N PHE A 49 11.91 3.12 6.76
CA PHE A 49 12.89 3.07 7.83
C PHE A 49 13.76 4.33 7.87
N PRO A 50 14.16 4.81 9.06
CA PRO A 50 15.08 5.93 9.19
C PRO A 50 16.48 5.56 8.71
N GLU A 51 17.30 6.56 8.40
CA GLU A 51 18.70 6.36 7.98
C GLU A 51 19.61 5.96 9.13
N THR A 52 19.22 6.30 10.34
CA THR A 52 19.97 6.02 11.56
C THR A 52 19.32 4.89 12.36
N PRO A 53 20.11 4.05 13.04
CA PRO A 53 19.56 3.04 13.94
C PRO A 53 18.63 3.66 15.00
N VAL A 54 17.56 2.96 15.31
CA VAL A 54 16.57 3.37 16.32
C VAL A 54 16.59 2.44 17.53
N LYS A 55 16.19 2.95 18.66
CA LYS A 55 15.99 2.21 19.91
C LYS A 55 14.54 2.29 20.35
N PRO A 56 14.06 1.40 21.22
CA PRO A 56 12.70 1.43 21.74
C PRO A 56 12.34 2.81 22.31
N GLY A 57 11.21 3.35 21.87
CA GLY A 57 10.73 4.68 22.19
C GLY A 57 11.05 5.76 21.16
N ASP A 58 11.97 5.51 20.23
CA ASP A 58 12.24 6.46 19.15
C ASP A 58 11.08 6.54 18.17
N THR A 59 10.91 7.74 17.61
CA THR A 59 9.85 8.04 16.63
C THR A 59 10.45 8.73 15.41
N TRP A 60 9.79 8.55 14.26
CA TRP A 60 10.12 9.26 13.00
C TRP A 60 8.87 9.43 12.17
N SER A 61 8.97 10.15 11.08
CA SER A 61 7.90 10.29 10.09
C SER A 61 8.44 10.16 8.67
N ALA A 62 7.59 9.69 7.78
CA ALA A 62 7.89 9.64 6.35
C ALA A 62 6.60 9.73 5.51
N GLU A 63 6.76 10.10 4.24
CA GLU A 63 5.68 10.15 3.29
C GLU A 63 5.43 8.76 2.68
N GLY A 64 4.16 8.50 2.40
CA GLY A 64 3.69 7.32 1.69
C GLY A 64 2.39 7.65 0.95
N HIS A 65 1.79 6.65 0.34
CA HIS A 65 0.50 6.83 -0.31
C HIS A 65 -0.31 5.53 -0.33
N GLU A 66 -1.64 5.67 -0.39
CA GLU A 66 -2.52 4.56 -0.71
C GLU A 66 -2.92 4.58 -2.19
N ALA A 67 -3.05 3.41 -2.78
CA ALA A 67 -3.49 3.19 -4.16
C ALA A 67 -4.86 2.52 -4.14
N HIS A 68 -5.93 3.31 -4.25
CA HIS A 68 -7.30 2.82 -4.14
C HIS A 68 -7.79 2.25 -5.47
N ASP A 69 -8.30 1.02 -5.46
CA ASP A 69 -9.01 0.45 -6.61
C ASP A 69 -10.45 0.98 -6.66
N LEU A 70 -10.65 1.99 -7.48
CA LEU A 70 -11.94 2.63 -7.66
C LEU A 70 -12.59 2.33 -9.02
N ARG A 71 -12.20 1.22 -9.68
CA ARG A 71 -12.77 0.79 -10.96
C ARG A 71 -14.28 0.63 -10.91
N ARG A 72 -14.79 0.02 -9.85
CA ARG A 72 -16.23 -0.24 -9.68
C ARG A 72 -17.03 1.03 -9.40
N THR A 73 -16.52 1.88 -8.54
CA THR A 73 -17.24 3.06 -8.05
C THR A 73 -17.13 4.25 -8.99
N PHE A 74 -15.93 4.46 -9.56
CA PHE A 74 -15.61 5.65 -10.34
C PHE A 74 -15.14 5.33 -11.78
N ALA A 75 -15.15 4.06 -12.17
CA ALA A 75 -14.69 3.59 -13.48
C ALA A 75 -13.25 4.03 -13.84
N LEU A 76 -12.40 4.22 -12.84
CA LEU A 76 -11.01 4.60 -13.04
C LEU A 76 -10.21 3.42 -13.58
N GLN A 77 -9.35 3.68 -14.58
CA GLN A 77 -8.52 2.64 -15.21
C GLN A 77 -7.20 2.42 -14.47
N LYS A 78 -6.82 3.35 -13.59
CA LYS A 78 -5.61 3.30 -12.77
C LYS A 78 -5.97 3.52 -11.31
N PRO A 79 -5.15 3.03 -10.36
CA PRO A 79 -5.35 3.32 -8.96
C PRO A 79 -5.41 4.82 -8.67
N PHE A 80 -6.31 5.19 -7.78
CA PHE A 80 -6.39 6.55 -7.27
C PHE A 80 -5.43 6.70 -6.09
N LYS A 81 -4.42 7.55 -6.24
CA LYS A 81 -3.38 7.74 -5.23
C LYS A 81 -3.78 8.81 -4.22
N VAL A 82 -3.72 8.45 -2.95
CA VAL A 82 -3.97 9.35 -1.82
C VAL A 82 -2.70 9.42 -0.98
N PRO A 83 -1.98 10.56 -0.99
CA PRO A 83 -0.76 10.72 -0.22
C PRO A 83 -1.07 10.86 1.27
N PHE A 84 -0.12 10.43 2.10
CA PHE A 84 -0.15 10.65 3.54
C PHE A 84 1.26 10.88 4.09
N THR A 85 1.32 11.41 5.31
CA THR A 85 2.52 11.37 6.15
C THR A 85 2.26 10.42 7.31
N ALA A 86 3.05 9.36 7.40
CA ALA A 86 2.97 8.41 8.50
C ALA A 86 3.90 8.81 9.64
N SER A 87 3.41 8.62 10.87
CA SER A 87 4.20 8.66 12.09
C SER A 87 4.50 7.24 12.53
N TYR A 88 5.74 6.97 12.86
CA TYR A 88 6.24 5.67 13.29
C TYR A 88 6.75 5.74 14.72
N GLY A 89 6.55 4.66 15.48
CA GLY A 89 7.12 4.48 16.81
C GLY A 89 7.70 3.08 16.97
N TYR A 90 9.00 2.99 17.25
CA TYR A 90 9.62 1.71 17.51
C TYR A 90 9.36 1.26 18.95
N LYS A 91 8.71 0.11 19.11
CA LYS A 91 8.33 -0.45 20.41
C LYS A 91 9.37 -1.43 20.99
N GLY A 92 10.33 -1.86 20.16
CA GLY A 92 11.31 -2.86 20.53
C GLY A 92 11.07 -4.20 19.86
N ILE A 93 11.59 -5.26 20.48
CA ILE A 93 11.51 -6.62 19.93
C ILE A 93 10.53 -7.48 20.73
N VAL A 94 9.88 -8.41 20.02
CA VAL A 94 9.14 -9.51 20.64
C VAL A 94 9.66 -10.83 20.10
N LYS A 95 9.48 -11.88 20.87
CA LYS A 95 9.84 -13.25 20.48
C LYS A 95 8.60 -14.11 20.55
N ASN A 96 8.30 -14.85 19.46
CA ASN A 96 7.19 -15.77 19.45
C ASN A 96 7.53 -17.12 20.10
N SER A 97 6.54 -18.04 20.18
CA SER A 97 6.71 -19.39 20.74
C SER A 97 7.79 -20.22 20.06
N ASP A 98 8.02 -19.99 18.76
CA ASP A 98 8.98 -20.74 17.93
C ASP A 98 10.39 -20.16 18.01
N GLY A 99 10.56 -19.07 18.75
CA GLY A 99 11.84 -18.42 18.96
C GLY A 99 12.18 -17.36 17.93
N ARG A 100 11.32 -17.07 16.95
CA ARG A 100 11.52 -15.99 15.97
C ARG A 100 11.39 -14.63 16.65
N ILE A 101 12.18 -13.68 16.18
CA ILE A 101 12.28 -12.33 16.76
C ILE A 101 11.74 -11.32 15.73
N PHE A 102 10.83 -10.47 16.20
CA PHE A 102 10.24 -9.42 15.39
C PHE A 102 10.48 -8.05 15.99
N ASN A 103 10.75 -7.07 15.14
CA ASN A 103 10.73 -5.66 15.52
C ASN A 103 9.30 -5.15 15.45
N VAL A 104 8.80 -4.57 16.54
CA VAL A 104 7.44 -4.03 16.62
C VAL A 104 7.46 -2.55 16.30
N ILE A 105 6.69 -2.15 15.29
CA ILE A 105 6.60 -0.77 14.81
C ILE A 105 5.13 -0.36 14.81
N ASP A 106 4.85 0.70 15.55
CA ASP A 106 3.56 1.39 15.52
C ASP A 106 3.54 2.36 14.36
N VAL A 107 2.47 2.35 13.55
CA VAL A 107 2.32 3.24 12.39
C VAL A 107 0.98 3.92 12.46
N GLN A 108 0.97 5.23 12.31
CA GLN A 108 -0.26 6.02 12.29
C GLN A 108 -0.19 7.05 11.17
N TYR A 109 -1.25 7.14 10.37
CA TYR A 109 -1.41 8.22 9.41
C TYR A 109 -2.87 8.62 9.24
N ASN A 110 -3.04 9.87 8.79
CA ASN A 110 -4.33 10.38 8.37
C ASN A 110 -4.30 10.63 6.87
N LEU A 111 -5.38 10.26 6.21
CA LEU A 111 -5.61 10.55 4.81
C LEU A 111 -6.42 11.84 4.69
N TYR A 112 -5.98 12.73 3.83
CA TYR A 112 -6.80 13.83 3.36
C TYR A 112 -6.37 14.22 1.95
N PHE A 113 -7.28 14.09 1.03
CA PHE A 113 -7.09 14.51 -0.35
C PHE A 113 -8.35 15.20 -0.85
N GLU A 114 -8.19 16.38 -1.39
CA GLU A 114 -9.26 17.14 -2.04
C GLU A 114 -8.88 17.33 -3.52
N SER A 115 -9.76 16.87 -4.41
CA SER A 115 -9.57 17.06 -5.85
C SER A 115 -9.72 18.55 -6.22
N PRO A 116 -9.05 19.01 -7.27
CA PRO A 116 -9.17 20.38 -7.73
C PRO A 116 -10.63 20.77 -7.94
N LYS A 117 -10.98 22.01 -7.56
CA LYS A 117 -12.34 22.54 -7.76
C LYS A 117 -12.68 22.56 -9.25
N ILE A 118 -13.87 22.04 -9.57
CA ILE A 118 -14.40 22.03 -10.92
C ILE A 118 -15.32 23.24 -11.05
N ASP A 119 -14.99 24.15 -11.96
CA ASP A 119 -15.88 25.26 -12.34
C ASP A 119 -16.82 24.75 -13.45
N VAL A 120 -17.94 24.18 -13.04
CA VAL A 120 -18.99 23.75 -13.97
C VAL A 120 -19.83 24.97 -14.36
N ARG A 121 -19.30 25.83 -15.23
CA ARG A 121 -20.10 26.87 -15.88
C ARG A 121 -21.03 26.25 -16.88
N LYS A 122 -22.28 26.72 -16.84
CA LYS A 122 -23.40 26.26 -17.67
C LYS A 122 -22.99 25.98 -19.12
N GLY A 123 -23.09 24.73 -19.53
CA GLY A 123 -23.23 24.33 -20.92
C GLY A 123 -22.03 23.66 -21.59
N ASP A 124 -20.83 23.70 -21.01
CA ASP A 124 -19.64 23.15 -21.68
C ASP A 124 -18.86 22.23 -20.72
N ILE A 125 -19.29 20.99 -20.64
CA ILE A 125 -18.52 19.95 -19.91
C ILE A 125 -17.43 19.49 -20.86
N SER A 126 -16.22 20.06 -20.71
CA SER A 126 -15.05 19.55 -21.41
C SER A 126 -14.76 18.09 -21.01
N ALA A 127 -14.11 17.32 -21.88
CA ALA A 127 -13.71 15.95 -21.56
C ALA A 127 -12.89 15.88 -20.24
N ARG A 128 -12.08 16.90 -19.97
CA ARG A 128 -11.31 17.04 -18.72
C ARG A 128 -12.24 17.22 -17.50
N THR A 129 -13.29 18.02 -17.62
CA THR A 129 -14.27 18.22 -16.55
C THR A 129 -15.04 16.93 -16.27
N ALA A 130 -15.45 16.21 -17.32
CA ALA A 130 -16.11 14.91 -17.19
C ALA A 130 -15.19 13.88 -16.51
N GLU A 131 -13.92 13.85 -16.85
CA GLU A 131 -12.92 12.99 -16.19
C GLU A 131 -12.76 13.32 -14.68
N LEU A 132 -12.74 14.60 -14.33
CA LEU A 132 -12.64 15.01 -12.93
C LEU A 132 -13.90 14.68 -12.12
N LEU A 133 -15.09 14.82 -12.73
CA LEU A 133 -16.36 14.43 -12.08
C LEU A 133 -16.44 12.95 -11.75
N ASN A 134 -15.71 12.11 -12.48
CA ASN A 134 -15.61 10.68 -12.24
C ASN A 134 -14.54 10.31 -11.19
N ARG A 135 -14.00 11.27 -10.44
CA ARG A 135 -13.03 11.05 -9.36
C ARG A 135 -13.63 11.38 -8.00
N PRO A 136 -13.05 10.87 -6.92
CA PRO A 136 -13.38 11.34 -5.58
C PRO A 136 -13.19 12.85 -5.48
N LYS A 137 -14.16 13.55 -4.89
CA LYS A 137 -14.03 14.97 -4.54
C LYS A 137 -13.16 15.14 -3.32
N ILE A 138 -13.47 14.39 -2.27
CA ILE A 138 -12.70 14.33 -1.03
C ILE A 138 -12.47 12.87 -0.67
N THR A 139 -11.26 12.54 -0.28
CA THR A 139 -10.92 11.29 0.39
C THR A 139 -10.29 11.63 1.73
N MET A 140 -10.83 11.12 2.81
CA MET A 140 -10.31 11.33 4.15
C MET A 140 -10.37 10.05 4.97
N GLY A 141 -9.49 9.91 5.95
CA GLY A 141 -9.50 8.72 6.79
C GLY A 141 -8.32 8.66 7.73
N TYR A 142 -8.18 7.52 8.36
CA TYR A 142 -7.03 7.20 9.19
C TYR A 142 -6.69 5.71 9.09
N SER A 143 -5.45 5.40 9.37
CA SER A 143 -4.97 4.05 9.64
C SER A 143 -4.08 4.05 10.88
N HIS A 144 -4.28 3.04 11.70
CA HIS A 144 -3.42 2.74 12.85
C HIS A 144 -3.02 1.27 12.77
N GLN A 145 -1.73 1.02 12.59
CA GLN A 145 -1.18 -0.31 12.39
C GLN A 145 -0.15 -0.64 13.47
N THR A 146 -0.09 -1.91 13.84
CA THR A 146 1.04 -2.51 14.57
C THR A 146 1.68 -3.54 13.65
N LEU A 147 2.90 -3.25 13.21
CA LEU A 147 3.66 -4.10 12.29
C LEU A 147 4.68 -4.93 13.08
N TYR A 148 4.82 -6.20 12.67
CA TYR A 148 5.84 -7.13 13.17
C TYR A 148 6.81 -7.43 12.04
N TRP A 149 7.97 -6.76 12.09
CA TRP A 149 8.98 -6.80 11.07
C TRP A 149 10.00 -7.90 11.33
N ASP A 150 10.20 -8.78 10.36
CA ASP A 150 11.23 -9.81 10.38
C ASP A 150 12.50 -9.30 9.69
N ASN A 151 13.56 -9.06 10.46
CA ASN A 151 14.84 -8.57 9.91
C ASN A 151 15.57 -9.64 9.06
N GLU A 152 15.36 -10.93 9.33
CA GLU A 152 16.02 -12.00 8.58
C GLU A 152 15.43 -12.12 7.19
N ARG A 153 14.10 -11.97 7.08
CA ARG A 153 13.39 -12.01 5.80
C ARG A 153 13.39 -10.65 5.10
N GLY A 154 13.48 -9.55 5.84
CA GLY A 154 13.40 -8.20 5.32
C GLY A 154 11.97 -7.78 4.93
N GLU A 155 10.95 -8.28 5.66
CA GLU A 155 9.54 -8.06 5.36
C GLU A 155 8.67 -7.97 6.62
N ILE A 156 7.41 -7.58 6.43
CA ILE A 156 6.38 -7.67 7.47
C ILE A 156 5.96 -9.14 7.56
N ASP A 157 6.13 -9.75 8.75
CA ASP A 157 5.65 -11.10 9.00
C ASP A 157 4.13 -11.11 9.23
N HIS A 158 3.65 -10.22 10.09
CA HIS A 158 2.22 -10.01 10.31
C HIS A 158 1.95 -8.58 10.75
N TYR A 159 0.68 -8.16 10.67
CA TYR A 159 0.24 -6.87 11.19
C TYR A 159 -1.22 -6.91 11.63
N HIS A 160 -1.56 -5.94 12.49
CA HIS A 160 -2.92 -5.59 12.85
C HIS A 160 -3.17 -4.15 12.44
N GLU A 161 -4.33 -3.87 11.89
CA GLU A 161 -4.73 -2.54 11.45
C GLU A 161 -6.16 -2.23 11.87
N ASN A 162 -6.37 -0.98 12.29
CA ASN A 162 -7.69 -0.36 12.37
C ASN A 162 -7.71 0.82 11.42
N PHE A 163 -8.71 0.88 10.56
CA PHE A 163 -8.80 1.92 9.55
C PHE A 163 -10.22 2.44 9.34
N LYS A 164 -10.30 3.66 8.84
CA LYS A 164 -11.52 4.25 8.32
C LYS A 164 -11.19 5.14 7.14
N ILE A 165 -11.92 4.96 6.05
CA ILE A 165 -11.80 5.79 4.85
C ILE A 165 -13.20 6.26 4.46
N VAL A 166 -13.32 7.55 4.20
CA VAL A 166 -14.54 8.19 3.70
C VAL A 166 -14.23 8.86 2.38
N ILE A 167 -15.02 8.55 1.36
CA ILE A 167 -14.91 9.11 0.01
C ILE A 167 -16.19 9.89 -0.27
N GLU A 168 -16.08 11.19 -0.55
CA GLU A 168 -17.16 12.04 -1.03
C GLU A 168 -17.05 12.24 -2.54
N THR A 169 -18.16 12.11 -3.25
CA THR A 169 -18.25 12.38 -4.69
C THR A 169 -18.59 13.86 -4.93
N TYR A 170 -18.44 14.31 -6.18
CA TYR A 170 -18.92 15.65 -6.59
C TYR A 170 -20.45 15.79 -6.55
N TYR A 171 -21.18 14.68 -6.50
CA TYR A 171 -22.64 14.64 -6.40
C TYR A 171 -23.15 14.63 -4.95
N GLY A 172 -22.22 14.57 -3.98
CA GLY A 172 -22.55 14.57 -2.55
C GLY A 172 -22.78 13.17 -1.97
N ASP A 173 -22.60 12.11 -2.76
CA ASP A 173 -22.64 10.76 -2.24
C ASP A 173 -21.41 10.49 -1.36
N MET A 174 -21.60 9.74 -0.28
CA MET A 174 -20.52 9.37 0.64
C MET A 174 -20.40 7.86 0.75
N PHE A 175 -19.18 7.36 0.58
CA PHE A 175 -18.81 5.96 0.79
C PHE A 175 -17.92 5.87 2.01
N THR A 176 -18.27 5.01 2.96
CA THR A 176 -17.47 4.77 4.16
C THR A 176 -16.99 3.32 4.18
N PHE A 177 -15.68 3.15 4.36
CA PHE A 177 -15.02 1.87 4.59
C PHE A 177 -14.39 1.96 5.98
N GLU A 178 -14.78 1.04 6.85
CA GLU A 178 -14.27 1.01 8.23
C GLU A 178 -14.13 -0.45 8.67
N GLY A 179 -13.03 -0.76 9.33
CA GLY A 179 -12.81 -2.12 9.78
C GLY A 179 -11.47 -2.34 10.47
N THR A 180 -11.21 -3.60 10.72
CA THR A 180 -9.93 -4.13 11.15
C THR A 180 -9.37 -5.04 10.08
N ALA A 181 -8.06 -5.03 9.90
CA ALA A 181 -7.35 -5.95 9.02
C ALA A 181 -6.25 -6.66 9.83
N GLU A 182 -6.12 -7.94 9.57
CA GLU A 182 -5.04 -8.77 10.09
C GLU A 182 -4.49 -9.57 8.92
N ALA A 183 -3.18 -9.62 8.78
CA ALA A 183 -2.53 -10.45 7.78
C ALA A 183 -1.26 -11.06 8.36
N GLU A 184 -0.96 -12.26 7.92
CA GLU A 184 0.24 -13.02 8.27
C GLU A 184 0.81 -13.65 7.02
N VAL A 185 2.13 -13.63 6.87
CA VAL A 185 2.83 -14.34 5.82
C VAL A 185 3.03 -15.79 6.26
N THR A 186 2.22 -16.69 5.71
CA THR A 186 2.26 -18.12 6.05
C THR A 186 3.25 -18.92 5.22
N GLU A 187 3.53 -18.47 3.99
CA GLU A 187 4.49 -19.08 3.09
C GLU A 187 5.36 -18.00 2.47
N PHE A 188 6.66 -18.24 2.45
CA PHE A 188 7.65 -17.38 1.83
C PHE A 188 8.64 -18.23 1.04
N GLU A 189 8.63 -18.06 -0.27
CA GLU A 189 9.62 -18.64 -1.15
C GLU A 189 10.52 -17.55 -1.73
N ARG A 190 11.81 -17.64 -1.46
CA ARG A 190 12.78 -16.75 -2.10
C ARG A 190 13.17 -17.34 -3.44
N VAL A 191 12.66 -16.77 -4.51
CA VAL A 191 13.06 -17.11 -5.88
C VAL A 191 14.41 -16.45 -6.16
N ASN A 192 15.48 -17.24 -6.07
CA ASN A 192 16.85 -16.83 -6.45
C ASN A 192 17.11 -17.15 -7.93
N ASP A 193 16.16 -16.84 -8.80
CA ASP A 193 16.33 -17.00 -10.25
C ASP A 193 16.88 -15.70 -10.83
N ASP A 194 18.12 -15.75 -11.32
CA ASP A 194 18.80 -14.61 -11.94
C ASP A 194 17.98 -14.01 -13.11
N SER A 195 17.19 -14.84 -13.80
CA SER A 195 16.33 -14.37 -14.91
C SER A 195 15.16 -13.50 -14.43
N THR A 196 14.58 -13.83 -13.29
CA THR A 196 13.50 -13.04 -12.68
C THR A 196 14.04 -11.74 -12.10
N VAL A 197 15.19 -11.78 -11.44
CA VAL A 197 15.88 -10.60 -10.92
C VAL A 197 16.25 -9.66 -12.07
N GLN A 198 16.75 -10.19 -13.18
CA GLN A 198 17.10 -9.39 -14.37
C GLN A 198 15.87 -8.72 -14.98
N LYS A 199 14.76 -9.43 -15.13
CA LYS A 199 13.51 -8.85 -15.65
C LYS A 199 12.99 -7.71 -14.77
N ILE A 200 13.08 -7.85 -13.45
CA ILE A 200 12.70 -6.80 -12.51
C ILE A 200 13.63 -5.59 -12.68
N GLN A 201 14.94 -5.80 -12.78
CA GLN A 201 15.92 -4.74 -12.99
C GLN A 201 15.71 -4.01 -14.32
N ASP A 202 15.45 -4.76 -15.40
CA ASP A 202 15.16 -4.19 -16.71
C ASP A 202 13.89 -3.34 -16.69
N SER A 203 12.82 -3.81 -16.04
CA SER A 203 11.57 -3.05 -15.87
C SER A 203 11.78 -1.77 -15.06
N VAL A 204 12.59 -1.80 -14.00
CA VAL A 204 12.92 -0.62 -13.18
C VAL A 204 13.75 0.38 -13.97
N ALA A 205 14.71 -0.10 -14.79
CA ALA A 205 15.54 0.75 -15.66
C ALA A 205 14.70 1.42 -16.76
N GLU A 206 13.73 0.71 -17.37
CA GLU A 206 12.81 1.27 -18.36
C GLU A 206 11.93 2.39 -17.77
N LEU A 207 11.64 2.32 -16.46
CA LEU A 207 10.88 3.35 -15.74
C LEU A 207 11.73 4.60 -15.41
N GLY A 208 13.04 4.60 -15.71
CA GLY A 208 13.94 5.72 -15.40
C GLY A 208 14.16 5.95 -13.91
N LEU A 209 13.90 4.94 -13.09
CA LEU A 209 14.14 4.97 -11.65
C LEU A 209 15.60 4.60 -11.41
N GLU A 210 16.38 5.53 -10.85
CA GLU A 210 17.81 5.33 -10.61
C GLU A 210 18.11 4.16 -9.69
N ASP A 211 19.17 3.48 -10.02
CA ASP A 211 19.82 2.29 -9.51
C ASP A 211 19.67 2.08 -7.99
N VAL A 212 18.75 1.21 -7.60
CA VAL A 212 18.72 0.64 -6.25
C VAL A 212 19.71 -0.52 -6.23
N SER A 213 20.98 -0.22 -5.98
CA SER A 213 22.03 -1.22 -5.88
C SER A 213 21.66 -2.29 -4.85
N VAL A 214 21.29 -3.47 -5.34
CA VAL A 214 21.22 -4.70 -4.53
C VAL A 214 22.64 -5.02 -4.11
N LYS A 215 23.05 -4.68 -2.91
CA LYS A 215 24.30 -5.16 -2.32
C LYS A 215 24.15 -6.67 -2.15
N LYS A 216 24.84 -7.44 -3.01
CA LYS A 216 25.05 -8.87 -2.79
C LYS A 216 25.72 -9.03 -1.42
N GLY A 217 24.97 -9.56 -0.45
CA GLY A 217 25.57 -10.03 0.81
C GLY A 217 26.53 -11.16 0.50
N LYS A 218 27.74 -11.03 0.97
CA LYS A 218 28.72 -12.12 1.03
C LYS A 218 28.37 -13.05 2.15
#